data_038d13585019ab892968b9069054ea89
#
_entry.id   038d13585019ab892968b9069054ea89
#
_cell.length_a   1.000
_cell.length_b   1.000
_cell.length_c   1.000
_cell.angle_alpha   90.00
_cell.angle_beta   90.00
_cell.angle_gamma   90.00
#
_symmetry.space_group_name_H-M   'P 1'
#
loop_
_entity.id
_entity.type
_entity.pdbx_description
1 polymer ?
#
loop_
_entity_poly.entity_id
_entity_poly.type
_entity_poly.pdbx_seq_one_letter_code
_entity_poly.pdbx_strand_id
1 'polypeptide(L)'
;MEMDSLLINKIRNSVKIKILRKSISEFPYYIFDYLFIGISLLKNLVKYRESYKKNLVIVTASDKFFANSLFQLLDNLSLQDEIKLIIVYDLGMTSEQVSKLKDEYKNVTYRKFEFNEYPKFFKERDEYGKLGAYGWKPSIIWKLLNEFKCQIVWLDTGNLINKKFKLVRIVLSNIGFFSPISAGDIKTYTHPSTLNNLNFPEKYKKKRMLTGGFCCFDWENKESKELLLKWKNFALDKDIIVPEGSTPNNHKWDQSLLTLLVYKSKKYLYLPKIKKIFGIKVNQNPGRYFYLVEALPKSKASKLREEWYKKYKTISTLTIKDSEIIWVTSLNNIKKVKIKLLKNNKVIYSAFNDEDFEFIKNPNNLKVKRRMKFIDFYLTTENNYLEYLANKKKKVIFLESEDVNHIKSKLSNSFKLEI
;
A
#
# COMPACT_ATOMS: atom_id res chain seq x y z
N MET A 1 37.84 -24.09 5.42
CA MET A 1 36.84 -23.69 6.45
C MET A 1 36.12 -22.37 6.17
N GLU A 2 36.74 -21.38 5.52
CA GLU A 2 36.06 -20.10 5.16
C GLU A 2 35.11 -20.22 3.96
N MET A 3 35.38 -21.11 3.02
CA MET A 3 34.51 -21.30 1.83
C MET A 3 33.15 -21.87 2.19
N ASP A 4 33.05 -22.67 3.25
CA ASP A 4 31.77 -23.21 3.72
C ASP A 4 30.86 -22.18 4.40
N SER A 5 31.45 -21.20 5.09
CA SER A 5 30.67 -20.12 5.74
C SER A 5 30.02 -19.17 4.74
N LEU A 6 30.68 -18.90 3.63
CA LEU A 6 30.16 -18.09 2.52
C LEU A 6 29.05 -18.79 1.76
N LEU A 7 29.17 -20.10 1.55
CA LEU A 7 28.15 -20.92 0.89
C LEU A 7 26.90 -21.06 1.76
N ILE A 8 27.07 -21.29 3.06
CA ILE A 8 25.98 -21.35 4.05
C ILE A 8 25.26 -20.01 4.14
N ASN A 9 25.97 -18.89 4.12
CA ASN A 9 25.37 -17.55 4.11
C ASN A 9 24.65 -17.25 2.77
N LYS A 10 25.18 -17.67 1.63
CA LYS A 10 24.50 -17.58 0.33
C LYS A 10 23.22 -18.41 0.28
N ILE A 11 23.24 -19.60 0.84
CA ILE A 11 22.06 -20.47 0.95
C ILE A 11 21.05 -19.87 1.95
N ARG A 12 21.48 -19.38 3.13
CA ARG A 12 20.63 -18.69 4.11
C ARG A 12 19.90 -17.47 3.53
N ASN A 13 20.51 -16.78 2.58
CA ASN A 13 20.00 -15.56 1.98
C ASN A 13 19.21 -15.78 0.68
N SER A 14 19.08 -17.03 0.18
CA SER A 14 18.32 -17.28 -1.02
C SER A 14 16.84 -16.91 -0.82
N VAL A 15 16.25 -16.23 -1.81
CA VAL A 15 14.84 -15.79 -1.77
C VAL A 15 13.89 -16.96 -1.56
N LYS A 16 14.20 -18.16 -2.10
CA LYS A 16 13.39 -19.35 -1.91
C LYS A 16 13.36 -19.80 -0.45
N ILE A 17 14.51 -19.79 0.22
CA ILE A 17 14.62 -20.17 1.64
C ILE A 17 13.94 -19.14 2.54
N LYS A 18 14.04 -17.83 2.21
CA LYS A 18 13.28 -16.80 2.92
C LYS A 18 11.77 -17.00 2.77
N ILE A 19 11.29 -17.33 1.56
CA ILE A 19 9.87 -17.61 1.30
C ILE A 19 9.44 -18.88 2.03
N LEU A 20 10.22 -19.96 1.97
CA LEU A 20 9.93 -21.21 2.66
C LEU A 20 9.90 -21.04 4.18
N ARG A 21 10.91 -20.38 4.75
CA ARG A 21 10.94 -20.03 6.19
C ARG A 21 9.76 -19.19 6.61
N LYS A 22 9.38 -18.19 5.80
CA LYS A 22 8.20 -17.37 6.05
C LYS A 22 6.93 -18.23 6.01
N SER A 23 6.77 -19.09 5.02
CA SER A 23 5.62 -19.98 4.91
C SER A 23 5.53 -20.95 6.10
N ILE A 24 6.65 -21.55 6.50
CA ILE A 24 6.73 -22.43 7.66
C ILE A 24 6.41 -21.66 8.95
N SER A 25 6.95 -20.47 9.13
CA SER A 25 6.69 -19.63 10.32
C SER A 25 5.26 -19.09 10.38
N GLU A 26 4.60 -18.92 9.24
CA GLU A 26 3.22 -18.46 9.16
C GLU A 26 2.21 -19.62 9.26
N PHE A 27 2.60 -20.87 9.01
CA PHE A 27 1.71 -22.03 8.99
C PHE A 27 0.90 -22.21 10.27
N PRO A 28 1.47 -22.16 11.49
CA PRO A 28 0.69 -22.22 12.72
C PRO A 28 -0.38 -21.11 12.80
N TYR A 29 -0.05 -19.90 12.33
CA TYR A 29 -1.00 -18.78 12.34
C TYR A 29 -2.16 -19.00 11.37
N TYR A 30 -1.96 -19.68 10.24
CA TYR A 30 -3.06 -20.06 9.35
C TYR A 30 -4.05 -20.97 10.06
N ILE A 31 -3.56 -22.00 10.77
CA ILE A 31 -4.41 -22.92 11.52
C ILE A 31 -5.19 -22.15 12.61
N PHE A 32 -4.49 -21.36 13.42
CA PHE A 32 -5.13 -20.57 14.47
C PHE A 32 -6.13 -19.56 13.94
N ASP A 33 -5.83 -18.87 12.85
CA ASP A 33 -6.72 -17.88 12.26
C ASP A 33 -7.99 -18.55 11.71
N TYR A 34 -7.89 -19.70 11.04
CA TYR A 34 -9.06 -20.46 10.57
C TYR A 34 -9.89 -21.02 11.72
N LEU A 35 -9.25 -21.59 12.76
CA LEU A 35 -9.93 -22.04 13.96
C LEU A 35 -10.64 -20.88 14.67
N PHE A 36 -9.99 -19.75 14.81
CA PHE A 36 -10.60 -18.56 15.41
C PHE A 36 -11.82 -18.08 14.61
N ILE A 37 -11.74 -18.04 13.29
CA ILE A 37 -12.85 -17.66 12.42
C ILE A 37 -14.00 -18.67 12.57
N GLY A 38 -13.71 -19.98 12.57
CA GLY A 38 -14.70 -21.05 12.76
C GLY A 38 -15.41 -20.96 14.12
N ILE A 39 -14.65 -20.82 15.20
CA ILE A 39 -15.20 -20.63 16.55
C ILE A 39 -16.01 -19.33 16.64
N SER A 40 -15.53 -18.25 16.01
CA SER A 40 -16.24 -16.97 15.97
C SER A 40 -17.60 -17.09 15.29
N LEU A 41 -17.65 -17.84 14.19
CA LEU A 41 -18.90 -18.10 13.47
C LEU A 41 -19.87 -18.91 14.31
N LEU A 42 -19.40 -20.00 14.92
CA LEU A 42 -20.25 -20.88 15.74
C LEU A 42 -20.82 -20.17 16.96
N LYS A 43 -19.99 -19.44 17.70
CA LYS A 43 -20.39 -18.72 18.92
C LYS A 43 -21.34 -17.56 18.67
N ASN A 44 -21.23 -16.91 17.51
CA ASN A 44 -21.93 -15.66 17.22
C ASN A 44 -22.76 -15.70 15.94
N LEU A 45 -23.27 -16.87 15.57
CA LEU A 45 -24.00 -17.03 14.29
C LEU A 45 -25.20 -16.09 14.19
N VAL A 46 -25.98 -15.92 15.25
CA VAL A 46 -27.13 -15.01 15.29
C VAL A 46 -26.64 -13.56 15.12
N LYS A 47 -25.67 -13.14 15.94
CA LYS A 47 -25.09 -11.80 15.87
C LYS A 47 -24.46 -11.50 14.50
N TYR A 48 -23.82 -12.51 13.90
CA TYR A 48 -23.27 -12.40 12.56
C TYR A 48 -24.39 -12.21 11.52
N ARG A 49 -25.47 -13.00 11.59
CA ARG A 49 -26.62 -12.86 10.68
C ARG A 49 -27.26 -11.47 10.80
N GLU A 50 -27.46 -10.98 12.02
CA GLU A 50 -27.99 -9.63 12.27
C GLU A 50 -27.04 -8.54 11.74
N SER A 51 -25.76 -8.67 11.99
CA SER A 51 -24.76 -7.71 11.45
C SER A 51 -24.72 -7.73 9.92
N TYR A 52 -24.92 -8.91 9.31
CA TYR A 52 -24.92 -9.04 7.85
C TYR A 52 -26.12 -8.38 7.17
N LYS A 53 -27.24 -8.27 7.86
CA LYS A 53 -28.40 -7.50 7.38
C LYS A 53 -28.14 -6.00 7.37
N LYS A 54 -27.27 -5.50 8.25
CA LYS A 54 -26.84 -4.11 8.29
C LYS A 54 -25.81 -3.83 7.18
N ASN A 55 -25.80 -2.62 6.67
CA ASN A 55 -24.82 -2.22 5.68
C ASN A 55 -23.40 -2.25 6.25
N LEU A 56 -22.45 -2.65 5.44
CA LEU A 56 -21.03 -2.45 5.69
C LEU A 56 -20.64 -1.12 5.04
N VAL A 57 -20.06 -0.22 5.81
CA VAL A 57 -19.60 1.07 5.29
C VAL A 57 -18.08 1.01 5.11
N ILE A 58 -17.65 1.20 3.89
CA ILE A 58 -16.24 1.35 3.55
C ILE A 58 -15.88 2.83 3.59
N VAL A 59 -14.77 3.12 4.24
CA VAL A 59 -14.27 4.49 4.42
C VAL A 59 -12.84 4.59 3.96
N THR A 60 -12.54 5.63 3.21
CA THR A 60 -11.19 5.99 2.81
C THR A 60 -11.04 7.51 2.77
N ALA A 61 -9.80 7.99 2.66
CA ALA A 61 -9.53 9.40 2.47
C ALA A 61 -8.34 9.59 1.54
N SER A 62 -8.35 10.67 0.77
CA SER A 62 -7.29 11.00 -0.16
C SER A 62 -7.02 12.48 -0.22
N ASP A 63 -5.77 12.81 -0.47
CA ASP A 63 -5.34 14.12 -0.94
C ASP A 63 -4.90 14.04 -2.41
N LYS A 64 -4.42 15.15 -2.96
CA LYS A 64 -3.96 15.23 -4.35
C LYS A 64 -2.86 14.22 -4.70
N PHE A 65 -2.03 13.81 -3.74
CA PHE A 65 -0.89 12.91 -3.98
C PHE A 65 -1.30 11.44 -4.05
N PHE A 66 -2.42 11.08 -3.42
CA PHE A 66 -2.91 9.71 -3.36
C PHE A 66 -4.17 9.47 -4.20
N ALA A 67 -4.62 10.45 -4.99
CA ALA A 67 -5.82 10.33 -5.81
C ALA A 67 -5.78 9.14 -6.79
N ASN A 68 -4.64 8.86 -7.42
CA ASN A 68 -4.51 7.69 -8.30
C ASN A 68 -4.63 6.37 -7.54
N SER A 69 -4.13 6.33 -6.29
CA SER A 69 -4.32 5.17 -5.40
C SER A 69 -5.79 5.02 -4.99
N LEU A 70 -6.47 6.14 -4.76
CA LEU A 70 -7.90 6.15 -4.48
C LEU A 70 -8.69 5.56 -5.65
N PHE A 71 -8.48 6.01 -6.87
CA PHE A 71 -9.18 5.50 -8.05
C PHE A 71 -8.94 4.00 -8.24
N GLN A 72 -7.70 3.53 -8.07
CA GLN A 72 -7.39 2.10 -8.08
C GLN A 72 -8.15 1.33 -6.99
N LEU A 73 -8.27 1.88 -5.79
CA LEU A 73 -9.04 1.25 -4.72
C LEU A 73 -10.52 1.18 -5.09
N LEU A 74 -11.09 2.27 -5.62
CA LEU A 74 -12.50 2.33 -6.01
C LEU A 74 -12.82 1.36 -7.15
N ASP A 75 -11.96 1.27 -8.17
CA ASP A 75 -12.07 0.25 -9.23
C ASP A 75 -12.05 -1.17 -8.65
N ASN A 76 -11.21 -1.41 -7.65
CA ASN A 76 -11.15 -2.70 -6.98
C ASN A 76 -12.41 -3.00 -6.16
N LEU A 77 -12.95 -2.01 -5.46
CA LEU A 77 -14.15 -2.15 -4.64
C LEU A 77 -15.42 -2.29 -5.49
N SER A 78 -15.47 -1.69 -6.68
CA SER A 78 -16.61 -1.81 -7.61
C SER A 78 -16.86 -3.25 -8.07
N LEU A 79 -15.85 -4.12 -7.96
CA LEU A 79 -15.97 -5.55 -8.24
C LEU A 79 -16.61 -6.36 -7.09
N GLN A 80 -16.99 -5.69 -6.00
CA GLN A 80 -17.52 -6.32 -4.78
C GLN A 80 -19.00 -5.99 -4.61
N ASP A 81 -19.89 -6.82 -5.12
CA ASP A 81 -21.36 -6.63 -5.09
C ASP A 81 -21.95 -6.41 -3.70
N GLU A 82 -21.26 -6.87 -2.65
CA GLU A 82 -21.70 -6.73 -1.25
C GLU A 82 -21.47 -5.34 -0.66
N ILE A 83 -20.70 -4.48 -1.34
CA ILE A 83 -20.38 -3.13 -0.87
C ILE A 83 -21.42 -2.17 -1.44
N LYS A 84 -22.27 -1.63 -0.57
CA LYS A 84 -23.35 -0.70 -0.96
C LYS A 84 -23.01 0.76 -0.70
N LEU A 85 -22.08 1.03 0.21
CA LEU A 85 -21.73 2.39 0.63
C LEU A 85 -20.23 2.54 0.80
N ILE A 86 -19.65 3.42 0.01
CA ILE A 86 -18.26 3.86 0.09
C ILE A 86 -18.26 5.35 0.37
N ILE A 87 -17.54 5.77 1.42
CA ILE A 87 -17.39 7.17 1.78
C ILE A 87 -15.93 7.56 1.57
N VAL A 88 -15.72 8.59 0.77
CA VAL A 88 -14.41 9.16 0.47
C VAL A 88 -14.31 10.54 1.10
N TYR A 89 -13.36 10.72 2.01
CA TYR A 89 -13.00 12.02 2.54
C TYR A 89 -11.91 12.68 1.70
N ASP A 90 -12.19 13.90 1.29
CA ASP A 90 -11.24 14.78 0.61
C ASP A 90 -10.37 15.51 1.66
N LEU A 91 -9.07 15.24 1.62
CA LEU A 91 -8.03 15.85 2.45
C LEU A 91 -7.22 16.90 1.68
N GLY A 92 -7.71 17.38 0.54
CA GLY A 92 -7.05 18.32 -0.34
C GLY A 92 -6.74 17.74 -1.73
N MET A 93 -7.73 17.11 -2.36
CA MET A 93 -7.69 16.76 -3.79
C MET A 93 -7.80 18.02 -4.66
N THR A 94 -7.35 17.94 -5.91
CA THR A 94 -7.60 19.02 -6.88
C THR A 94 -9.05 19.00 -7.37
N SER A 95 -9.53 20.12 -7.93
CA SER A 95 -10.88 20.21 -8.51
C SER A 95 -11.12 19.16 -9.58
N GLU A 96 -10.14 18.89 -10.44
CA GLU A 96 -10.24 17.86 -11.49
C GLU A 96 -10.36 16.45 -10.88
N GLN A 97 -9.63 16.18 -9.79
CA GLN A 97 -9.70 14.89 -9.10
C GLN A 97 -11.05 14.70 -8.42
N VAL A 98 -11.61 15.76 -7.84
CA VAL A 98 -12.94 15.74 -7.21
C VAL A 98 -14.04 15.57 -8.29
N SER A 99 -13.93 16.30 -9.41
CA SER A 99 -14.85 16.13 -10.54
C SER A 99 -14.83 14.68 -11.04
N LYS A 100 -13.65 14.16 -11.33
CA LYS A 100 -13.48 12.75 -11.74
C LYS A 100 -14.11 11.77 -10.75
N LEU A 101 -13.88 11.98 -9.43
CA LEU A 101 -14.50 11.13 -8.40
C LEU A 101 -16.02 11.13 -8.50
N LYS A 102 -16.63 12.30 -8.63
CA LYS A 102 -18.10 12.46 -8.69
C LYS A 102 -18.69 11.95 -10.00
N ASP A 103 -17.96 12.09 -11.10
CA ASP A 103 -18.44 11.73 -12.44
C ASP A 103 -18.33 10.23 -12.71
N GLU A 104 -17.22 9.59 -12.34
CA GLU A 104 -16.96 8.19 -12.65
C GLU A 104 -17.46 7.22 -11.56
N TYR A 105 -17.63 7.66 -10.30
CA TYR A 105 -17.94 6.78 -9.16
C TYR A 105 -19.25 7.16 -8.48
N LYS A 106 -20.39 6.93 -9.15
CA LYS A 106 -21.73 7.33 -8.67
C LYS A 106 -22.19 6.65 -7.37
N ASN A 107 -21.60 5.52 -7.01
CA ASN A 107 -21.87 4.79 -5.76
C ASN A 107 -21.02 5.26 -4.58
N VAL A 108 -20.21 6.32 -4.77
CA VAL A 108 -19.35 6.87 -3.74
C VAL A 108 -19.95 8.15 -3.15
N THR A 109 -19.99 8.22 -1.83
CA THR A 109 -20.35 9.45 -1.11
C THR A 109 -19.08 10.26 -0.87
N TYR A 110 -18.98 11.40 -1.52
CA TYR A 110 -17.92 12.38 -1.31
C TYR A 110 -18.19 13.22 -0.07
N ARG A 111 -17.16 13.44 0.76
CA ARG A 111 -17.17 14.35 1.91
C ARG A 111 -15.86 15.13 1.99
N LYS A 112 -15.94 16.42 2.24
CA LYS A 112 -14.77 17.24 2.55
C LYS A 112 -14.43 17.09 4.02
N PHE A 113 -13.13 17.01 4.34
CA PHE A 113 -12.68 17.01 5.73
C PHE A 113 -12.48 18.44 6.22
N GLU A 114 -13.20 18.81 7.26
CA GLU A 114 -13.17 20.17 7.81
C GLU A 114 -12.04 20.31 8.83
N PHE A 115 -10.82 20.57 8.33
CA PHE A 115 -9.62 20.71 9.16
C PHE A 115 -9.73 21.77 10.27
N ASN A 116 -10.58 22.78 10.10
CA ASN A 116 -10.73 23.84 11.07
C ASN A 116 -11.39 23.39 12.39
N GLU A 117 -12.06 22.25 12.38
CA GLU A 117 -12.65 21.61 13.56
C GLU A 117 -11.63 20.81 14.39
N TYR A 118 -10.39 20.74 13.94
CA TYR A 118 -9.36 19.86 14.50
C TYR A 118 -8.06 20.62 14.79
N PRO A 119 -7.11 20.04 15.54
CA PRO A 119 -5.82 20.66 15.82
C PRO A 119 -5.09 21.10 14.54
N LYS A 120 -4.44 22.26 14.62
CA LYS A 120 -3.77 22.89 13.45
C LYS A 120 -2.83 21.93 12.72
N PHE A 121 -2.12 21.07 13.43
CA PHE A 121 -1.16 20.14 12.83
C PHE A 121 -1.81 19.12 11.88
N PHE A 122 -3.14 18.90 11.93
CA PHE A 122 -3.80 18.02 10.96
C PHE A 122 -3.70 18.51 9.52
N LYS A 123 -3.53 19.83 9.29
CA LYS A 123 -3.29 20.43 7.97
C LYS A 123 -1.82 20.40 7.55
N GLU A 124 -0.91 20.19 8.48
CA GLU A 124 0.53 20.27 8.25
C GLU A 124 1.04 18.97 7.63
N ARG A 125 2.02 19.10 6.73
CA ARG A 125 2.80 17.97 6.27
C ARG A 125 4.16 18.01 6.94
N ASP A 126 4.55 16.86 7.48
CA ASP A 126 5.91 16.71 7.97
C ASP A 126 6.94 16.63 6.82
N GLU A 127 8.21 16.65 7.17
CA GLU A 127 9.34 16.50 6.23
C GLU A 127 9.30 15.18 5.42
N TYR A 128 8.57 14.19 5.92
CA TYR A 128 8.36 12.89 5.27
C TYR A 128 7.10 12.86 4.38
N GLY A 129 6.44 14.01 4.21
CA GLY A 129 5.24 14.16 3.38
C GLY A 129 3.97 13.58 4.01
N LYS A 130 3.93 13.37 5.35
CA LYS A 130 2.75 12.84 6.03
C LYS A 130 1.83 13.97 6.46
N LEU A 131 0.60 13.94 6.01
CA LEU A 131 -0.42 14.94 6.36
C LEU A 131 -0.97 14.65 7.76
N GLY A 132 -0.76 15.59 8.68
CA GLY A 132 -1.31 15.54 10.03
C GLY A 132 -1.00 14.28 10.81
N ALA A 133 0.13 13.61 10.51
CA ALA A 133 0.51 12.33 11.11
C ALA A 133 -0.62 11.28 11.05
N TYR A 134 -1.55 11.42 10.11
CA TYR A 134 -2.77 10.61 9.98
C TYR A 134 -3.74 10.70 11.18
N GLY A 135 -3.58 11.69 12.07
CA GLY A 135 -4.43 11.88 13.25
C GLY A 135 -5.90 12.14 12.93
N TRP A 136 -6.21 12.63 11.73
CA TRP A 136 -7.56 12.79 11.20
C TRP A 136 -8.29 11.45 10.98
N LYS A 137 -7.57 10.34 10.79
CA LYS A 137 -8.14 9.01 10.49
C LYS A 137 -9.10 8.51 11.59
N PRO A 138 -8.69 8.37 12.86
CA PRO A 138 -9.61 7.91 13.90
C PRO A 138 -10.77 8.86 14.14
N SER A 139 -10.62 10.17 13.87
CA SER A 139 -11.71 11.14 13.97
C SER A 139 -12.78 10.91 12.90
N ILE A 140 -12.36 10.64 11.66
CA ILE A 140 -13.26 10.26 10.56
C ILE A 140 -14.02 8.97 10.89
N ILE A 141 -13.29 7.93 11.32
CA ILE A 141 -13.90 6.64 11.63
C ILE A 141 -14.90 6.78 12.78
N TRP A 142 -14.56 7.55 13.84
CA TRP A 142 -15.44 7.81 14.98
C TRP A 142 -16.72 8.53 14.56
N LYS A 143 -16.62 9.58 13.74
CA LYS A 143 -17.78 10.32 13.21
C LYS A 143 -18.74 9.39 12.48
N LEU A 144 -18.20 8.57 11.58
CA LEU A 144 -19.02 7.64 10.78
C LEU A 144 -19.57 6.47 11.59
N LEU A 145 -18.82 5.95 12.56
CA LEU A 145 -19.32 4.89 13.44
C LEU A 145 -20.55 5.34 14.23
N ASN A 146 -20.56 6.60 14.72
CA ASN A 146 -21.69 7.19 15.43
C ASN A 146 -22.86 7.52 14.49
N GLU A 147 -22.59 7.95 13.26
CA GLU A 147 -23.61 8.30 12.27
C GLU A 147 -24.35 7.07 11.75
N PHE A 148 -23.62 6.06 11.31
CA PHE A 148 -24.20 4.89 10.65
C PHE A 148 -24.59 3.76 11.62
N LYS A 149 -24.05 3.74 12.82
CA LYS A 149 -24.33 2.72 13.86
C LYS A 149 -24.24 1.28 13.31
N CYS A 150 -23.20 1.02 12.53
CA CYS A 150 -22.95 -0.26 11.86
C CYS A 150 -21.47 -0.64 11.88
N GLN A 151 -21.07 -1.61 11.07
CA GLN A 151 -19.67 -1.99 10.89
C GLN A 151 -18.99 -1.01 9.91
N ILE A 152 -17.89 -0.40 10.34
CA ILE A 152 -17.05 0.50 9.53
C ILE A 152 -15.74 -0.21 9.21
N VAL A 153 -15.34 -0.16 7.94
CA VAL A 153 -14.05 -0.63 7.44
C VAL A 153 -13.27 0.55 6.87
N TRP A 154 -12.16 0.87 7.52
CA TRP A 154 -11.20 1.82 7.00
C TRP A 154 -10.23 1.13 6.03
N LEU A 155 -10.03 1.73 4.87
CA LEU A 155 -9.03 1.34 3.88
C LEU A 155 -8.17 2.54 3.51
N ASP A 156 -6.86 2.47 3.74
CA ASP A 156 -5.95 3.39 3.07
C ASP A 156 -6.03 3.16 1.55
N THR A 157 -5.90 4.22 0.77
CA THR A 157 -6.03 4.18 -0.70
C THR A 157 -5.12 3.17 -1.39
N GLY A 158 -3.98 2.85 -0.79
CA GLY A 158 -3.05 1.85 -1.30
C GLY A 158 -3.42 0.39 -1.02
N ASN A 159 -4.64 0.10 -0.57
CA ASN A 159 -5.09 -1.27 -0.32
C ASN A 159 -5.86 -1.83 -1.52
N LEU A 160 -5.80 -3.16 -1.67
CA LEU A 160 -6.66 -3.92 -2.59
C LEU A 160 -7.28 -5.09 -1.85
N ILE A 161 -8.53 -5.37 -2.15
CA ILE A 161 -9.32 -6.43 -1.54
C ILE A 161 -9.66 -7.49 -2.61
N ASN A 162 -9.17 -8.71 -2.43
CA ASN A 162 -9.34 -9.79 -3.41
C ASN A 162 -10.40 -10.83 -3.00
N LYS A 163 -11.03 -10.64 -1.86
CA LYS A 163 -12.08 -11.53 -1.32
C LYS A 163 -13.20 -10.69 -0.74
N LYS A 164 -14.38 -11.27 -0.68
CA LYS A 164 -15.53 -10.66 0.01
C LYS A 164 -15.24 -10.43 1.48
N PHE A 165 -15.84 -9.40 2.07
CA PHE A 165 -15.67 -9.02 3.48
C PHE A 165 -16.28 -10.01 4.48
N LYS A 166 -16.88 -11.11 4.02
CA LYS A 166 -17.55 -12.10 4.86
C LYS A 166 -16.69 -12.53 6.08
N LEU A 167 -15.43 -12.88 5.88
CA LEU A 167 -14.54 -13.29 6.98
C LEU A 167 -14.22 -12.15 7.94
N VAL A 168 -14.07 -10.93 7.42
CA VAL A 168 -13.89 -9.73 8.26
C VAL A 168 -15.12 -9.50 9.13
N ARG A 169 -16.32 -9.62 8.58
CA ARG A 169 -17.57 -9.45 9.30
C ARG A 169 -17.79 -10.50 10.39
N ILE A 170 -17.36 -11.75 10.16
CA ILE A 170 -17.38 -12.80 11.17
C ILE A 170 -16.51 -12.41 12.37
N VAL A 171 -15.29 -11.93 12.12
CA VAL A 171 -14.38 -11.48 13.18
C VAL A 171 -14.98 -10.29 13.93
N LEU A 172 -15.50 -9.28 13.21
CA LEU A 172 -16.11 -8.09 13.82
C LEU A 172 -17.31 -8.46 14.71
N SER A 173 -18.18 -9.35 14.26
CA SER A 173 -19.34 -9.79 15.05
C SER A 173 -18.95 -10.49 16.34
N ASN A 174 -17.75 -11.10 16.39
CA ASN A 174 -17.24 -11.76 17.59
C ASN A 174 -16.55 -10.78 18.54
N ILE A 175 -15.56 -10.03 18.05
CA ILE A 175 -14.67 -9.24 18.91
C ILE A 175 -14.80 -7.72 18.72
N GLY A 176 -15.57 -7.28 17.74
CA GLY A 176 -15.88 -5.86 17.49
C GLY A 176 -14.79 -5.06 16.79
N PHE A 177 -13.56 -5.57 16.72
CA PHE A 177 -12.42 -4.90 16.12
C PHE A 177 -11.60 -5.87 15.27
N PHE A 178 -11.05 -5.39 14.17
CA PHE A 178 -10.09 -6.15 13.38
C PHE A 178 -9.06 -5.24 12.69
N SER A 179 -7.81 -5.59 12.85
CA SER A 179 -6.70 -5.09 12.04
C SER A 179 -5.63 -6.19 11.95
N PRO A 180 -5.17 -6.58 10.77
CA PRO A 180 -4.13 -7.60 10.64
C PRO A 180 -2.76 -7.07 11.07
N ILE A 181 -1.84 -7.99 11.37
CA ILE A 181 -0.47 -7.61 11.74
C ILE A 181 0.27 -6.97 10.56
N SER A 182 1.13 -6.02 10.90
CA SER A 182 2.06 -5.35 9.99
C SER A 182 3.49 -5.84 10.15
N ALA A 183 4.42 -5.30 9.37
CA ALA A 183 5.84 -5.52 9.52
C ALA A 183 6.39 -4.82 10.77
N GLY A 184 7.46 -5.39 11.36
CA GLY A 184 8.15 -4.84 12.52
C GLY A 184 7.43 -5.05 13.84
N ASP A 185 8.06 -4.64 14.91
CA ASP A 185 7.58 -4.74 16.29
C ASP A 185 7.37 -3.36 16.93
N ILE A 186 6.72 -3.36 18.07
CA ILE A 186 6.37 -2.15 18.81
C ILE A 186 7.62 -1.40 19.26
N LYS A 187 8.65 -2.13 19.76
CA LYS A 187 9.87 -1.52 20.25
C LYS A 187 10.58 -0.70 19.16
N THR A 188 10.63 -1.24 17.96
CA THR A 188 11.30 -0.58 16.81
C THR A 188 10.48 0.58 16.23
N TYR A 189 9.15 0.43 16.19
CA TYR A 189 8.30 1.37 15.45
C TYR A 189 7.36 2.19 16.33
N THR A 190 7.69 2.34 17.62
CA THR A 190 7.00 3.28 18.50
C THR A 190 7.99 4.07 19.32
N HIS A 191 7.92 5.38 19.22
CA HIS A 191 8.82 6.29 19.92
C HIS A 191 8.74 6.10 21.44
N PRO A 192 9.88 6.16 22.17
CA PRO A 192 9.90 5.98 23.63
C PRO A 192 8.94 6.89 24.38
N SER A 193 8.85 8.16 24.00
CA SER A 193 7.90 9.12 24.63
C SER A 193 6.46 8.64 24.52
N THR A 194 6.04 8.16 23.35
CA THR A 194 4.68 7.60 23.17
C THR A 194 4.45 6.36 24.04
N LEU A 195 5.46 5.47 24.14
CA LEU A 195 5.39 4.30 25.02
C LEU A 195 5.21 4.71 26.49
N ASN A 196 5.95 5.73 26.94
CA ASN A 196 5.91 6.23 28.30
C ASN A 196 4.57 6.95 28.59
N ASN A 197 4.14 7.85 27.70
CA ASN A 197 2.88 8.60 27.85
C ASN A 197 1.66 7.66 27.93
N LEU A 198 1.71 6.51 27.23
CA LEU A 198 0.67 5.51 27.31
C LEU A 198 0.91 4.47 28.43
N ASN A 199 1.96 4.59 29.25
CA ASN A 199 2.34 3.57 30.25
C ASN A 199 2.28 2.15 29.66
N PHE A 200 3.02 1.94 28.56
CA PHE A 200 2.91 0.70 27.80
C PHE A 200 3.71 -0.44 28.44
N PRO A 201 3.09 -1.61 28.68
CA PRO A 201 3.76 -2.72 29.38
C PRO A 201 4.95 -3.27 28.60
N GLU A 202 6.12 -3.40 29.25
CA GLU A 202 7.38 -3.88 28.68
C GLU A 202 7.23 -5.24 27.97
N LYS A 203 6.49 -6.16 28.57
CA LYS A 203 6.24 -7.52 28.05
C LYS A 203 5.62 -7.56 26.63
N TYR A 204 5.00 -6.46 26.17
CA TYR A 204 4.39 -6.40 24.84
C TYR A 204 5.27 -5.69 23.80
N LYS A 205 6.38 -5.08 24.15
CA LYS A 205 7.24 -4.33 23.20
C LYS A 205 7.78 -5.17 22.05
N LYS A 206 7.92 -6.50 22.22
CA LYS A 206 8.32 -7.43 21.16
C LYS A 206 7.16 -7.91 20.27
N LYS A 207 5.92 -7.51 20.56
CA LYS A 207 4.76 -7.83 19.70
C LYS A 207 4.82 -7.09 18.39
N ARG A 208 4.25 -7.71 17.34
CA ARG A 208 4.19 -7.13 15.99
C ARG A 208 3.25 -5.94 15.96
N MET A 209 3.59 -4.95 15.13
CA MET A 209 2.70 -3.84 14.81
C MET A 209 1.41 -4.33 14.14
N LEU A 210 0.30 -3.64 14.34
CA LEU A 210 -0.93 -3.80 13.57
C LEU A 210 -0.91 -2.92 12.31
N THR A 211 -1.79 -3.20 11.37
CA THR A 211 -1.88 -2.43 10.13
C THR A 211 -2.80 -1.22 10.33
N GLY A 212 -2.25 0.01 10.39
CA GLY A 212 -3.07 1.23 10.44
C GLY A 212 -3.87 1.50 9.16
N GLY A 213 -3.42 0.97 8.03
CA GLY A 213 -4.07 1.16 6.73
C GLY A 213 -5.29 0.26 6.47
N PHE A 214 -5.54 -0.72 7.32
CA PHE A 214 -6.76 -1.55 7.31
C PHE A 214 -7.20 -1.77 8.74
N CYS A 215 -8.28 -1.17 9.13
CA CYS A 215 -8.87 -1.39 10.45
C CYS A 215 -10.40 -1.29 10.41
N CYS A 216 -11.03 -2.08 11.24
CA CYS A 216 -12.48 -2.24 11.24
C CYS A 216 -13.03 -2.15 12.65
N PHE A 217 -14.21 -1.54 12.79
CA PHE A 217 -14.88 -1.31 14.05
C PHE A 217 -16.36 -1.69 13.94
N ASP A 218 -16.93 -2.25 15.01
CA ASP A 218 -18.35 -2.60 15.10
C ASP A 218 -19.04 -1.74 16.15
N TRP A 219 -20.09 -1.02 15.76
CA TRP A 219 -20.90 -0.19 16.65
C TRP A 219 -21.53 -0.97 17.81
N GLU A 220 -21.98 -2.19 17.56
CA GLU A 220 -22.65 -3.01 18.56
C GLU A 220 -21.70 -3.49 19.68
N ASN A 221 -20.41 -3.35 19.49
CA ASN A 221 -19.40 -3.77 20.45
C ASN A 221 -18.90 -2.56 21.26
N LYS A 222 -19.18 -2.59 22.57
CA LYS A 222 -18.78 -1.51 23.50
C LYS A 222 -17.27 -1.29 23.52
N GLU A 223 -16.51 -2.36 23.56
CA GLU A 223 -15.05 -2.31 23.63
C GLU A 223 -14.45 -1.74 22.35
N SER A 224 -15.05 -2.02 21.20
CA SER A 224 -14.67 -1.46 19.91
C SER A 224 -14.84 0.06 19.91
N LYS A 225 -15.97 0.56 20.44
CA LYS A 225 -16.22 2.01 20.58
C LYS A 225 -15.23 2.66 21.53
N GLU A 226 -14.98 2.07 22.69
CA GLU A 226 -14.02 2.57 23.67
C GLU A 226 -12.60 2.62 23.10
N LEU A 227 -12.19 1.59 22.34
CA LEU A 227 -10.89 1.56 21.66
C LEU A 227 -10.76 2.69 20.67
N LEU A 228 -11.77 2.87 19.81
CA LEU A 228 -11.75 3.92 18.79
C LEU A 228 -11.79 5.33 19.41
N LEU A 229 -12.57 5.52 20.45
CA LEU A 229 -12.61 6.80 21.16
C LEU A 229 -11.25 7.16 21.79
N LYS A 230 -10.59 6.19 22.43
CA LYS A 230 -9.24 6.35 22.97
C LYS A 230 -8.25 6.68 21.87
N TRP A 231 -8.31 5.94 20.75
CA TRP A 231 -7.41 6.18 19.60
C TRP A 231 -7.61 7.60 19.04
N LYS A 232 -8.87 8.03 18.85
CA LYS A 232 -9.19 9.41 18.45
C LYS A 232 -8.60 10.43 19.43
N ASN A 233 -8.84 10.28 20.73
CA ASN A 233 -8.41 11.26 21.73
C ASN A 233 -6.87 11.38 21.78
N PHE A 234 -6.13 10.28 21.76
CA PHE A 234 -4.67 10.33 21.70
C PHE A 234 -4.13 10.88 20.37
N ALA A 235 -4.86 10.69 19.28
CA ALA A 235 -4.46 11.22 17.98
C ALA A 235 -4.67 12.75 17.86
N LEU A 236 -5.49 13.36 18.72
CA LEU A 236 -5.65 14.82 18.81
C LEU A 236 -4.47 15.50 19.53
N ASP A 237 -3.67 14.77 20.26
CA ASP A 237 -2.53 15.27 21.00
C ASP A 237 -1.25 15.12 20.16
N LYS A 238 -0.68 16.27 19.75
CA LYS A 238 0.52 16.31 18.89
C LYS A 238 1.72 15.64 19.55
N ASP A 239 1.92 15.83 20.84
CA ASP A 239 3.11 15.33 21.55
C ASP A 239 3.05 13.80 21.73
N ILE A 240 1.87 13.22 21.65
CA ILE A 240 1.66 11.77 21.71
C ILE A 240 1.80 11.13 20.32
N ILE A 241 1.19 11.74 19.27
CA ILE A 241 1.18 11.16 17.92
C ILE A 241 2.42 11.53 17.12
N VAL A 242 3.05 12.68 17.38
CA VAL A 242 4.27 13.18 16.74
C VAL A 242 5.27 13.65 17.80
N PRO A 243 5.75 12.77 18.68
CA PRO A 243 6.73 13.19 19.67
C PRO A 243 7.99 13.70 19.00
N GLU A 244 8.66 14.65 19.65
CA GLU A 244 9.93 15.21 19.17
C GLU A 244 10.94 14.11 18.86
N GLY A 245 11.63 14.22 17.72
CA GLY A 245 12.57 13.19 17.23
C GLY A 245 11.91 11.96 16.59
N SER A 246 10.58 11.95 16.41
CA SER A 246 9.92 10.86 15.70
C SER A 246 10.20 10.89 14.20
N THR A 247 10.49 9.72 13.64
CA THR A 247 10.79 9.51 12.22
C THR A 247 10.07 8.25 11.72
N PRO A 248 9.95 8.03 10.41
CA PRO A 248 9.39 6.79 9.86
C PRO A 248 10.12 5.51 10.30
N ASN A 249 11.34 5.62 10.80
CA ASN A 249 12.15 4.48 11.23
C ASN A 249 11.92 4.08 12.68
N ASN A 250 11.47 5.03 13.53
CA ASN A 250 11.26 4.81 14.96
C ASN A 250 9.81 5.02 15.42
N HIS A 251 8.92 5.52 14.54
CA HIS A 251 7.52 5.77 14.87
C HIS A 251 6.60 5.60 13.65
N LYS A 252 5.35 5.16 13.89
CA LYS A 252 4.34 4.98 12.84
C LYS A 252 3.04 5.74 13.15
N TRP A 253 3.16 6.87 13.83
CA TRP A 253 2.07 7.83 14.09
C TRP A 253 0.78 7.15 14.58
N ASP A 254 -0.33 7.37 13.90
CA ASP A 254 -1.66 6.79 14.17
C ASP A 254 -1.63 5.26 14.32
N GLN A 255 -0.82 4.56 13.52
CA GLN A 255 -0.66 3.11 13.59
C GLN A 255 0.02 2.66 14.89
N SER A 256 1.00 3.44 15.40
CA SER A 256 1.63 3.16 16.69
C SER A 256 0.61 3.26 17.81
N LEU A 257 -0.18 4.35 17.84
CA LEU A 257 -1.22 4.53 18.85
C LEU A 257 -2.25 3.40 18.84
N LEU A 258 -2.79 3.06 17.66
CA LEU A 258 -3.75 1.96 17.52
C LEU A 258 -3.16 0.65 18.06
N THR A 259 -1.92 0.35 17.68
CA THR A 259 -1.23 -0.88 18.11
C THR A 259 -1.08 -0.96 19.63
N LEU A 260 -0.62 0.13 20.26
CA LEU A 260 -0.46 0.18 21.72
C LEU A 260 -1.79 -0.01 22.45
N LEU A 261 -2.83 0.68 22.01
CA LEU A 261 -4.16 0.62 22.64
C LEU A 261 -4.75 -0.79 22.55
N VAL A 262 -4.61 -1.44 21.41
CA VAL A 262 -5.09 -2.82 21.24
C VAL A 262 -4.37 -3.79 22.16
N TYR A 263 -3.02 -3.74 22.26
CA TYR A 263 -2.30 -4.65 23.15
C TYR A 263 -2.45 -4.32 24.66
N LYS A 264 -2.74 -3.04 24.98
CA LYS A 264 -3.13 -2.67 26.39
C LYS A 264 -4.49 -3.23 26.77
N SER A 265 -5.38 -3.38 25.81
CA SER A 265 -6.68 -3.99 26.05
C SER A 265 -6.53 -5.50 26.17
N LYS A 266 -6.77 -6.04 27.34
CA LYS A 266 -6.75 -7.51 27.56
C LYS A 266 -7.78 -8.27 26.70
N LYS A 267 -8.74 -7.58 26.11
CA LYS A 267 -9.83 -8.14 25.30
C LYS A 267 -9.40 -8.56 23.90
N TYR A 268 -8.32 -7.96 23.37
CA TYR A 268 -7.79 -8.26 22.04
C TYR A 268 -6.50 -9.09 22.09
N LEU A 269 -6.41 -10.02 23.03
CA LEU A 269 -5.22 -10.88 23.22
C LEU A 269 -4.92 -11.73 21.99
N TYR A 270 -5.96 -12.09 21.24
CA TYR A 270 -5.82 -12.78 19.98
C TYR A 270 -6.56 -12.03 18.85
N LEU A 271 -5.84 -11.69 17.82
CA LEU A 271 -6.37 -11.16 16.56
C LEU A 271 -5.86 -12.05 15.42
N PRO A 272 -6.69 -12.34 14.40
CA PRO A 272 -6.22 -13.02 13.21
C PRO A 272 -5.07 -12.24 12.57
N LYS A 273 -4.02 -12.94 12.12
CA LYS A 273 -2.76 -12.33 11.74
C LYS A 273 -2.53 -12.32 10.24
N ILE A 274 -3.11 -13.28 9.53
CA ILE A 274 -2.77 -13.53 8.12
C ILE A 274 -3.66 -12.72 7.18
N LYS A 275 -3.17 -11.59 6.69
CA LYS A 275 -3.86 -10.73 5.71
C LYS A 275 -4.42 -11.50 4.50
N LYS A 276 -3.67 -12.50 4.02
CA LYS A 276 -4.03 -13.28 2.83
C LYS A 276 -5.33 -14.08 3.01
N ILE A 277 -5.65 -14.53 4.24
CA ILE A 277 -6.92 -15.21 4.55
C ILE A 277 -8.10 -14.30 4.23
N PHE A 278 -7.99 -13.03 4.57
CA PHE A 278 -9.00 -12.00 4.34
C PHE A 278 -8.94 -11.36 2.95
N GLY A 279 -7.98 -11.77 2.11
CA GLY A 279 -7.79 -11.19 0.78
C GLY A 279 -7.22 -9.79 0.77
N ILE A 280 -6.61 -9.34 1.87
CA ILE A 280 -6.10 -7.98 2.04
C ILE A 280 -4.68 -7.87 1.47
N LYS A 281 -4.47 -6.96 0.55
CA LYS A 281 -3.16 -6.53 0.04
C LYS A 281 -2.97 -5.06 0.40
N VAL A 282 -1.96 -4.76 1.20
CA VAL A 282 -1.62 -3.40 1.63
C VAL A 282 -0.51 -2.81 0.76
N ASN A 283 -0.46 -1.48 0.69
CA ASN A 283 0.59 -0.75 -0.02
C ASN A 283 0.71 -1.14 -1.51
N GLN A 284 -0.40 -1.27 -2.19
CA GLN A 284 -0.50 -1.58 -3.61
C GLN A 284 -0.77 -0.31 -4.43
N ASN A 285 -0.12 0.81 -4.06
CA ASN A 285 -0.28 2.06 -4.79
C ASN A 285 0.01 1.83 -6.29
N PRO A 286 -0.74 2.48 -7.19
CA PRO A 286 -0.38 2.57 -8.59
C PRO A 286 1.06 3.07 -8.65
N GLY A 287 1.83 2.78 -9.59
CA GLY A 287 3.23 3.16 -9.54
C GLY A 287 4.13 2.24 -8.70
N ARG A 288 3.63 1.35 -7.88
CA ARG A 288 4.48 0.29 -7.33
C ARG A 288 4.92 -0.74 -8.38
N TYR A 289 4.23 -0.83 -9.46
CA TYR A 289 4.68 -1.54 -10.66
C TYR A 289 5.53 -0.65 -11.57
N PHE A 290 5.43 0.67 -11.40
CA PHE A 290 6.24 1.72 -12.02
C PHE A 290 7.27 2.33 -11.05
N TYR A 291 7.47 1.78 -9.85
CA TYR A 291 8.65 2.13 -9.05
C TYR A 291 9.94 1.71 -9.74
N LEU A 292 9.75 1.15 -10.84
CA LEU A 292 10.77 0.91 -11.82
C LEU A 292 11.21 2.21 -12.49
N VAL A 293 10.46 3.29 -12.35
CA VAL A 293 10.74 4.64 -12.89
C VAL A 293 11.47 5.55 -11.87
N GLU A 294 11.90 5.04 -10.72
CA GLU A 294 12.50 5.88 -9.65
C GLU A 294 13.97 6.24 -9.87
N ALA A 295 14.61 5.80 -10.95
CA ALA A 295 16.02 6.11 -11.22
C ALA A 295 16.24 7.40 -12.00
N LEU A 296 15.20 8.03 -12.54
CA LEU A 296 15.30 9.34 -13.17
C LEU A 296 15.44 10.45 -12.10
N PRO A 297 16.21 11.54 -12.38
CA PRO A 297 16.24 12.71 -11.51
C PRO A 297 14.83 13.13 -11.12
N LYS A 298 14.56 13.28 -9.82
CA LYS A 298 13.20 13.42 -9.26
C LYS A 298 12.31 14.46 -9.95
N SER A 299 12.89 15.52 -10.49
CA SER A 299 12.16 16.59 -11.18
C SER A 299 11.65 16.20 -12.58
N LYS A 300 12.36 15.31 -13.29
CA LYS A 300 12.05 14.92 -14.67
C LYS A 300 11.20 13.67 -14.75
N ALA A 301 11.48 12.70 -13.89
CA ALA A 301 10.70 11.48 -13.77
C ALA A 301 9.26 11.72 -13.27
N SER A 302 9.05 12.74 -12.43
CA SER A 302 7.71 13.01 -11.91
C SER A 302 6.77 13.55 -12.99
N LYS A 303 7.24 14.41 -13.90
CA LYS A 303 6.42 14.95 -14.98
C LYS A 303 6.03 13.90 -16.02
N LEU A 304 7.00 13.10 -16.48
CA LEU A 304 6.77 11.97 -17.38
C LEU A 304 5.85 10.92 -16.75
N ARG A 305 6.04 10.66 -15.48
CA ARG A 305 5.25 9.74 -14.67
C ARG A 305 3.80 10.21 -14.55
N GLU A 306 3.55 11.47 -14.24
CA GLU A 306 2.20 12.03 -14.13
C GLU A 306 1.45 12.00 -15.45
N GLU A 307 2.10 12.33 -16.56
CA GLU A 307 1.47 12.31 -17.87
C GLU A 307 1.25 10.89 -18.39
N TRP A 308 2.18 10.00 -18.15
CA TRP A 308 2.04 8.58 -18.44
C TRP A 308 0.86 7.96 -17.66
N TYR A 309 0.72 8.31 -16.37
CA TYR A 309 -0.42 7.90 -15.55
C TYR A 309 -1.75 8.45 -16.03
N LYS A 310 -1.78 9.65 -16.56
CA LYS A 310 -3.01 10.25 -17.12
C LYS A 310 -3.55 9.47 -18.32
N LYS A 311 -2.70 8.84 -19.10
CA LYS A 311 -3.08 8.20 -20.35
C LYS A 311 -3.19 6.67 -20.29
N TYR A 312 -2.32 6.02 -19.55
CA TYR A 312 -2.31 4.57 -19.40
C TYR A 312 -2.84 4.23 -18.02
N LYS A 313 -4.08 3.74 -17.95
CA LYS A 313 -4.67 3.24 -16.69
C LYS A 313 -3.63 2.37 -15.98
N THR A 314 -3.24 2.81 -14.82
CA THR A 314 -2.25 2.14 -13.98
C THR A 314 -2.57 0.66 -13.85
N ILE A 315 -1.56 -0.16 -14.00
CA ILE A 315 -1.70 -1.60 -13.82
C ILE A 315 -2.17 -1.85 -12.38
N SER A 316 -3.47 -2.02 -12.20
CA SER A 316 -3.94 -2.65 -10.98
C SER A 316 -3.47 -4.11 -10.99
N THR A 317 -3.14 -4.67 -9.86
CA THR A 317 -2.79 -6.09 -9.75
C THR A 317 -3.93 -7.03 -10.19
N LEU A 318 -5.08 -6.49 -10.51
CA LEU A 318 -6.28 -7.19 -10.94
C LEU A 318 -6.54 -7.06 -12.44
N THR A 319 -6.05 -6.02 -13.12
CA THR A 319 -6.32 -5.72 -14.53
C THR A 319 -5.06 -5.68 -15.39
N ILE A 320 -4.10 -6.54 -15.10
CA ILE A 320 -2.88 -6.70 -15.89
C ILE A 320 -3.16 -7.04 -17.38
N LYS A 321 -4.38 -7.40 -17.73
CA LYS A 321 -4.75 -7.75 -19.10
C LYS A 321 -4.71 -6.58 -20.07
N ASP A 322 -4.77 -5.34 -19.58
CA ASP A 322 -4.94 -4.14 -20.42
C ASP A 322 -3.71 -3.25 -20.48
N SER A 323 -2.56 -3.71 -19.98
CA SER A 323 -1.32 -2.92 -20.03
C SER A 323 -0.55 -3.22 -21.31
N GLU A 324 -0.37 -2.23 -22.13
CA GLU A 324 0.35 -2.35 -23.39
C GLU A 324 1.86 -2.19 -23.23
N ILE A 325 2.31 -1.44 -22.22
CA ILE A 325 3.73 -1.10 -22.04
C ILE A 325 4.16 -1.25 -20.58
N ILE A 326 5.32 -1.86 -20.37
CA ILE A 326 6.03 -1.92 -19.10
C ILE A 326 7.32 -1.11 -19.23
N TRP A 327 7.41 -0.01 -18.50
CA TRP A 327 8.62 0.78 -18.48
C TRP A 327 9.50 0.44 -17.28
N VAL A 328 10.71 -0.04 -17.55
CA VAL A 328 11.68 -0.43 -16.54
C VAL A 328 12.79 0.61 -16.49
N THR A 329 13.00 1.24 -15.33
CA THR A 329 14.04 2.25 -15.13
C THR A 329 15.23 1.76 -14.32
N SER A 330 15.13 0.58 -13.73
CA SER A 330 16.25 -0.07 -13.07
C SER A 330 16.23 -1.58 -13.30
N LEU A 331 17.32 -2.12 -13.84
CA LEU A 331 17.46 -3.56 -14.06
C LEU A 331 17.40 -4.38 -12.77
N ASN A 332 17.79 -3.80 -11.64
CA ASN A 332 17.62 -4.43 -10.34
C ASN A 332 16.14 -4.72 -10.04
N ASN A 333 15.25 -3.93 -10.57
CA ASN A 333 13.82 -4.06 -10.36
C ASN A 333 13.15 -5.01 -11.36
N ILE A 334 13.70 -5.22 -12.56
CA ILE A 334 13.11 -6.16 -13.55
C ILE A 334 12.95 -7.58 -12.98
N LYS A 335 13.79 -7.97 -12.02
CA LYS A 335 13.67 -9.25 -11.30
C LYS A 335 12.40 -9.41 -10.51
N LYS A 336 11.72 -8.30 -10.17
CA LYS A 336 10.46 -8.28 -9.41
C LYS A 336 9.24 -8.47 -10.32
N VAL A 337 9.37 -8.19 -11.61
CA VAL A 337 8.28 -8.34 -12.58
C VAL A 337 8.10 -9.82 -12.95
N LYS A 338 6.86 -10.27 -12.98
CA LYS A 338 6.57 -11.66 -13.40
C LYS A 338 6.90 -11.85 -14.89
N ILE A 339 7.56 -12.96 -15.25
CA ILE A 339 7.94 -13.25 -16.65
C ILE A 339 6.73 -13.25 -17.58
N LYS A 340 5.56 -13.74 -17.13
CA LYS A 340 4.33 -13.73 -17.92
C LYS A 340 3.92 -12.31 -18.34
N LEU A 341 4.13 -11.31 -17.46
CA LEU A 341 3.86 -9.91 -17.77
C LEU A 341 4.83 -9.37 -18.82
N LEU A 342 6.13 -9.65 -18.66
CA LEU A 342 7.14 -9.21 -19.63
C LEU A 342 6.94 -9.85 -21.02
N LYS A 343 6.38 -11.05 -21.07
CA LYS A 343 6.08 -11.73 -22.35
C LYS A 343 4.88 -11.16 -23.09
N ASN A 344 3.89 -10.67 -22.35
CA ASN A 344 2.60 -10.27 -22.89
C ASN A 344 2.47 -8.76 -23.12
N ASN A 345 3.52 -8.01 -22.80
CA ASN A 345 3.51 -6.53 -22.92
C ASN A 345 4.77 -6.06 -23.62
N LYS A 346 4.70 -4.87 -24.22
CA LYS A 346 5.90 -4.18 -24.69
C LYS A 346 6.72 -3.71 -23.50
N VAL A 347 8.02 -3.95 -23.53
CA VAL A 347 8.93 -3.64 -22.42
C VAL A 347 9.97 -2.62 -22.89
N ILE A 348 9.98 -1.47 -22.24
CA ILE A 348 11.01 -0.42 -22.43
C ILE A 348 11.93 -0.44 -21.22
N TYR A 349 13.20 -0.30 -21.44
CA TYR A 349 14.20 -0.07 -20.41
C TYR A 349 14.92 1.25 -20.64
N SER A 350 14.98 2.09 -19.60
CA SER A 350 15.72 3.35 -19.63
C SER A 350 17.10 3.19 -19.02
N ALA A 351 18.13 3.56 -19.74
CA ALA A 351 19.52 3.62 -19.30
C ALA A 351 19.98 5.09 -19.38
N PHE A 352 19.87 5.81 -18.25
CA PHE A 352 20.21 7.24 -18.16
C PHE A 352 21.38 7.54 -17.22
N ASN A 353 22.00 6.50 -16.63
CA ASN A 353 23.17 6.65 -15.77
C ASN A 353 24.13 5.48 -15.93
N ASP A 354 25.37 5.69 -15.51
CA ASP A 354 26.44 4.69 -15.63
C ASP A 354 26.16 3.41 -14.85
N GLU A 355 25.50 3.48 -13.72
CA GLU A 355 25.17 2.32 -12.89
C GLU A 355 24.20 1.37 -13.64
N ASP A 356 23.18 1.92 -14.26
CA ASP A 356 22.22 1.15 -15.06
C ASP A 356 22.88 0.59 -16.32
N PHE A 357 23.79 1.32 -16.92
CA PHE A 357 24.52 0.89 -18.11
C PHE A 357 25.55 -0.21 -17.82
N GLU A 358 26.31 -0.11 -16.73
CA GLU A 358 27.20 -1.17 -16.29
C GLU A 358 26.43 -2.47 -15.97
N PHE A 359 25.20 -2.35 -15.48
CA PHE A 359 24.31 -3.48 -15.29
C PHE A 359 23.88 -4.17 -16.59
N ILE A 360 23.79 -3.41 -17.70
CA ILE A 360 23.52 -3.98 -19.02
C ILE A 360 24.72 -4.76 -19.53
N LYS A 361 25.94 -4.21 -19.32
CA LYS A 361 27.18 -4.86 -19.75
C LYS A 361 27.43 -6.17 -18.99
N ASN A 362 27.24 -6.13 -17.67
CA ASN A 362 27.56 -7.25 -16.77
C ASN A 362 26.39 -7.61 -15.84
N PRO A 363 25.35 -8.28 -16.33
CA PRO A 363 24.23 -8.67 -15.50
C PRO A 363 24.63 -9.80 -14.53
N ASN A 364 25.14 -9.44 -13.34
CA ASN A 364 25.59 -10.37 -12.30
C ASN A 364 24.46 -11.24 -11.72
N ASN A 365 23.23 -11.06 -12.16
CA ASN A 365 22.07 -11.77 -11.63
C ASN A 365 21.34 -12.55 -12.71
N LEU A 366 21.34 -13.88 -12.59
CA LEU A 366 20.73 -14.79 -13.55
C LEU A 366 19.24 -14.50 -13.83
N LYS A 367 18.51 -13.97 -12.82
CA LYS A 367 17.10 -13.58 -12.98
C LYS A 367 16.96 -12.30 -13.80
N VAL A 368 17.87 -11.36 -13.67
CA VAL A 368 17.93 -10.16 -14.51
C VAL A 368 18.24 -10.57 -15.93
N LYS A 369 19.32 -11.32 -16.16
CA LYS A 369 19.74 -11.80 -17.49
C LYS A 369 18.61 -12.51 -18.23
N ARG A 370 17.85 -13.36 -17.54
CA ARG A 370 16.68 -14.06 -18.12
C ARG A 370 15.55 -13.12 -18.51
N ARG A 371 15.40 -11.98 -17.86
CA ARG A 371 14.32 -11.00 -18.13
C ARG A 371 14.70 -9.94 -19.14
N MET A 372 15.98 -9.62 -19.26
CA MET A 372 16.48 -8.67 -20.27
C MET A 372 16.14 -9.07 -21.71
N LYS A 373 15.96 -10.37 -21.99
CA LYS A 373 15.56 -10.84 -23.30
C LYS A 373 14.13 -10.43 -23.72
N PHE A 374 13.31 -9.97 -22.77
CA PHE A 374 11.96 -9.47 -23.00
C PHE A 374 11.91 -7.96 -23.14
N ILE A 375 13.06 -7.25 -23.08
CA ILE A 375 13.12 -5.81 -23.32
C ILE A 375 13.03 -5.60 -24.84
N ASP A 376 11.97 -4.95 -25.25
CA ASP A 376 11.73 -4.62 -26.66
C ASP A 376 12.57 -3.44 -27.12
N PHE A 377 12.68 -2.40 -26.26
CA PHE A 377 13.41 -1.18 -26.58
C PHE A 377 14.25 -0.70 -25.40
N TYR A 378 15.40 -0.14 -25.73
CA TYR A 378 16.26 0.58 -24.79
C TYR A 378 16.14 2.06 -25.06
N LEU A 379 15.94 2.86 -24.03
CA LEU A 379 15.80 4.31 -24.09
C LEU A 379 17.04 4.95 -23.47
N THR A 380 17.71 5.85 -24.16
CA THR A 380 18.90 6.54 -23.64
C THR A 380 19.04 7.94 -24.21
N THR A 381 19.71 8.82 -23.45
CA THR A 381 20.13 10.16 -23.87
C THR A 381 21.62 10.22 -24.16
N GLU A 382 22.36 9.13 -23.90
CA GLU A 382 23.81 9.08 -23.99
C GLU A 382 24.31 8.39 -25.26
N ASN A 383 25.15 9.06 -26.04
CA ASN A 383 25.67 8.54 -27.30
C ASN A 383 26.52 7.28 -27.14
N ASN A 384 27.33 7.19 -26.11
CA ASN A 384 28.14 5.99 -25.81
C ASN A 384 27.29 4.77 -25.48
N TYR A 385 26.12 4.96 -24.84
CA TYR A 385 25.17 3.86 -24.58
C TYR A 385 24.44 3.46 -25.86
N LEU A 386 24.07 4.44 -26.70
CA LEU A 386 23.48 4.20 -28.01
C LEU A 386 24.38 3.31 -28.84
N GLU A 387 25.65 3.66 -28.96
CA GLU A 387 26.64 2.94 -29.76
C GLU A 387 26.85 1.50 -29.25
N TYR A 388 27.03 1.34 -27.95
CA TYR A 388 27.16 0.01 -27.35
C TYR A 388 25.93 -0.88 -27.59
N LEU A 389 24.72 -0.34 -27.38
CA LEU A 389 23.47 -1.10 -27.55
C LEU A 389 23.21 -1.44 -29.01
N ALA A 390 23.53 -0.53 -29.93
CA ALA A 390 23.42 -0.76 -31.36
C ALA A 390 24.38 -1.87 -31.82
N ASN A 391 25.62 -1.87 -31.36
CA ASN A 391 26.61 -2.92 -31.60
C ASN A 391 26.15 -4.31 -31.08
N LYS A 392 25.30 -4.36 -30.05
CA LYS A 392 24.66 -5.57 -29.55
C LYS A 392 23.32 -5.89 -30.24
N LYS A 393 23.03 -5.24 -31.37
CA LYS A 393 21.77 -5.40 -32.15
C LYS A 393 20.51 -5.20 -31.32
N LYS A 394 20.57 -4.28 -30.33
CA LYS A 394 19.41 -3.90 -29.52
C LYS A 394 18.63 -2.79 -30.22
N LYS A 395 17.30 -2.85 -30.09
CA LYS A 395 16.45 -1.73 -30.55
C LYS A 395 16.57 -0.58 -29.54
N VAL A 396 17.08 0.53 -30.00
CA VAL A 396 17.35 1.72 -29.16
C VAL A 396 16.50 2.88 -29.65
N ILE A 397 15.92 3.59 -28.69
CA ILE A 397 15.27 4.90 -28.93
C ILE A 397 16.21 5.92 -28.30
N PHE A 398 16.82 6.72 -29.13
CA PHE A 398 17.68 7.81 -28.70
C PHE A 398 16.86 9.08 -28.49
N LEU A 399 17.05 9.70 -27.35
CA LEU A 399 16.40 10.94 -26.98
C LEU A 399 17.41 12.09 -27.09
N GLU A 400 17.22 12.94 -28.07
CA GLU A 400 18.02 14.16 -28.29
C GLU A 400 17.69 15.25 -27.28
N SER A 401 16.53 15.14 -26.65
CA SER A 401 16.04 16.09 -25.67
C SER A 401 15.27 15.34 -24.58
N GLU A 402 15.38 15.83 -23.35
CA GLU A 402 14.59 15.34 -22.22
C GLU A 402 13.20 16.01 -22.14
N ASP A 403 12.80 16.75 -23.19
CA ASP A 403 11.46 17.30 -23.29
C ASP A 403 10.42 16.20 -23.41
N VAL A 404 9.37 16.32 -22.63
CA VAL A 404 8.30 15.32 -22.53
C VAL A 404 7.61 15.09 -23.88
N ASN A 405 7.42 16.16 -24.67
CA ASN A 405 6.76 16.04 -25.96
C ASN A 405 7.66 15.32 -26.98
N HIS A 406 8.97 15.57 -26.94
CA HIS A 406 9.95 14.85 -27.75
C HIS A 406 9.96 13.35 -27.41
N ILE A 407 10.00 13.02 -26.12
CA ILE A 407 9.93 11.62 -25.65
C ILE A 407 8.63 10.96 -26.10
N LYS A 408 7.50 11.64 -25.98
CA LYS A 408 6.21 11.14 -26.45
C LYS A 408 6.22 10.84 -27.94
N SER A 409 6.68 11.80 -28.74
CA SER A 409 6.77 11.65 -30.21
C SER A 409 7.63 10.45 -30.61
N LYS A 410 8.82 10.29 -30.02
CA LYS A 410 9.71 9.16 -30.30
C LYS A 410 9.10 7.82 -29.86
N LEU A 411 8.44 7.77 -28.70
CA LEU A 411 7.75 6.56 -28.24
C LEU A 411 6.54 6.24 -29.12
N SER A 412 5.72 7.23 -29.48
CA SER A 412 4.57 7.06 -30.35
C SER A 412 4.98 6.45 -31.69
N ASN A 413 5.98 7.03 -32.33
CA ASN A 413 6.51 6.54 -33.60
C ASN A 413 7.09 5.13 -33.50
N SER A 414 7.80 4.83 -32.40
CA SER A 414 8.46 3.52 -32.21
C SER A 414 7.49 2.39 -31.91
N PHE A 415 6.37 2.68 -31.27
CA PHE A 415 5.37 1.67 -30.88
C PHE A 415 4.10 1.71 -31.74
N LYS A 416 3.98 2.65 -32.66
CA LYS A 416 2.74 2.90 -33.42
C LYS A 416 1.54 3.12 -32.48
N LEU A 417 1.75 3.88 -31.43
CA LEU A 417 0.73 4.19 -30.43
C LEU A 417 0.31 5.66 -30.60
N GLU A 418 -0.96 5.94 -30.46
CA GLU A 418 -1.43 7.31 -30.23
C GLU A 418 -1.12 7.68 -28.78
N ILE A 419 -0.07 8.47 -28.56
CA ILE A 419 0.35 8.92 -27.23
C ILE A 419 -0.01 10.38 -27.00
#